data_0b65fb1358b8d3cefbd3613689e9364d
#
_entry.id   0b65fb1358b8d3cefbd3613689e9364d
#
_cell.length_a   1.000
_cell.length_b   1.000
_cell.length_c   1.000
_cell.angle_alpha   90.00
_cell.angle_beta   90.00
_cell.angle_gamma   90.00
#
_symmetry.space_group_name_H-M   'P 1'
#
loop_
_entity.id
_entity.type
_entity.pdbx_description
1 polymer ?
#
loop_
_entity_poly.entity_id
_entity_poly.type
_entity_poly.pdbx_seq_one_letter_code
_entity_poly.pdbx_strand_id
1 'polypeptide(L)'
;MNEIFKELAHLNVLLVEDDTQLQGVLAGLLAPYVGQIYKAQNGQDGLESFSENDIDVIITDINMTQMSGTTMAKRVRELDERVPIIFITAYDTDENLQNSLNIQNSNLLKKPFDKQQLLIMILMATKNGAKTSKRLNLGRGFSYDTQGRLLYKESKTIVLTRTEQRLLHILAINKERVVSFDMIENFAWNGKVASFETIRNYINKLRTKTYTQLIKNVQGLGYKLSLDDEA
;
A
#
# COMPACT_ATOMS: atom_id res chain seq x y z
N MET A 1 18.84 15.88 -14.01
CA MET A 1 17.82 15.36 -13.05
C MET A 1 18.35 15.66 -11.66
N ASN A 2 17.59 16.35 -10.83
CA ASN A 2 18.05 16.68 -9.47
C ASN A 2 18.26 15.36 -8.70
N GLU A 3 19.41 15.15 -8.09
CA GLU A 3 19.76 13.87 -7.41
C GLU A 3 18.72 13.44 -6.35
N ILE A 4 18.07 14.43 -5.72
CA ILE A 4 17.03 14.23 -4.72
C ILE A 4 15.85 13.39 -5.24
N PHE A 5 15.49 13.52 -6.52
CA PHE A 5 14.35 12.81 -7.10
C PHE A 5 14.69 11.43 -7.68
N LYS A 6 15.95 11.02 -7.65
CA LYS A 6 16.34 9.63 -8.03
C LYS A 6 15.71 8.59 -7.10
N GLU A 7 15.44 8.99 -5.85
CA GLU A 7 14.77 8.12 -4.86
C GLU A 7 13.33 7.76 -5.23
N LEU A 8 12.70 8.50 -6.16
CA LEU A 8 11.35 8.21 -6.61
C LEU A 8 11.30 7.17 -7.75
N ALA A 9 12.43 6.86 -8.39
CA ALA A 9 12.49 6.05 -9.60
C ALA A 9 12.00 4.60 -9.43
N HIS A 10 11.88 4.10 -8.21
CA HIS A 10 11.36 2.77 -7.91
C HIS A 10 9.89 2.75 -7.51
N LEU A 11 9.27 3.92 -7.33
CA LEU A 11 7.91 4.02 -6.82
C LEU A 11 6.87 3.70 -7.89
N ASN A 12 5.88 2.92 -7.49
CA ASN A 12 4.65 2.69 -8.22
C ASN A 12 3.58 3.66 -7.73
N VAL A 13 3.14 4.54 -8.60
CA VAL A 13 2.19 5.61 -8.29
C VAL A 13 0.82 5.25 -8.82
N LEU A 14 -0.21 5.32 -7.98
CA LEU A 14 -1.60 5.29 -8.42
C LEU A 14 -2.10 6.73 -8.53
N LEU A 15 -2.46 7.15 -9.74
CA LEU A 15 -3.00 8.46 -10.05
C LEU A 15 -4.48 8.35 -10.37
N VAL A 16 -5.32 8.93 -9.51
CA VAL A 16 -6.78 8.88 -9.62
C VAL A 16 -7.31 10.30 -9.85
N GLU A 17 -7.84 10.54 -11.03
CA GLU A 17 -8.33 11.85 -11.47
C GLU A 17 -9.38 11.62 -12.56
N ASP A 18 -10.56 12.22 -12.45
CA ASP A 18 -11.65 12.04 -13.42
C ASP A 18 -11.51 12.97 -14.65
N ASP A 19 -10.81 14.09 -14.53
CA ASP A 19 -10.38 14.88 -15.68
C ASP A 19 -9.22 14.17 -16.39
N THR A 20 -9.52 13.53 -17.53
CA THR A 20 -8.55 12.77 -18.33
C THR A 20 -7.42 13.62 -18.90
N GLN A 21 -7.66 14.91 -19.17
CA GLN A 21 -6.64 15.84 -19.65
C GLN A 21 -5.66 16.15 -18.52
N LEU A 22 -6.18 16.53 -17.35
CA LEU A 22 -5.36 16.77 -16.16
C LEU A 22 -4.61 15.52 -15.72
N GLN A 23 -5.26 14.36 -15.73
CA GLN A 23 -4.61 13.07 -15.45
C GLN A 23 -3.44 12.82 -16.41
N GLY A 24 -3.64 13.11 -17.72
CA GLY A 24 -2.59 13.00 -18.73
C GLY A 24 -1.38 13.91 -18.46
N VAL A 25 -1.67 15.17 -18.09
CA VAL A 25 -0.64 16.16 -17.74
C VAL A 25 0.15 15.70 -16.50
N LEU A 26 -0.54 15.32 -15.43
CA LEU A 26 0.09 14.85 -14.19
C LEU A 26 0.95 13.61 -14.41
N ALA A 27 0.44 12.65 -15.17
CA ALA A 27 1.19 11.46 -15.52
C ALA A 27 2.45 11.81 -16.34
N GLY A 28 2.36 12.72 -17.30
CA GLY A 28 3.50 13.21 -18.08
C GLY A 28 4.56 13.93 -17.24
N LEU A 29 4.13 14.69 -16.22
CA LEU A 29 5.03 15.34 -15.26
C LEU A 29 5.77 14.34 -14.37
N LEU A 30 5.12 13.24 -13.99
CA LEU A 30 5.65 12.23 -13.07
C LEU A 30 6.51 11.17 -13.78
N ALA A 31 6.15 10.79 -15.01
CA ALA A 31 6.79 9.68 -15.74
C ALA A 31 8.33 9.70 -15.78
N PRO A 32 9.01 10.87 -15.88
CA PRO A 32 10.49 10.89 -15.86
C PRO A 32 11.11 10.58 -14.48
N TYR A 33 10.32 10.54 -13.42
CA TYR A 33 10.80 10.49 -12.04
C TYR A 33 10.41 9.23 -11.27
N VAL A 34 9.33 8.55 -11.67
CA VAL A 34 8.79 7.38 -10.95
C VAL A 34 8.92 6.10 -11.77
N GLY A 35 8.76 4.94 -11.14
CA GLY A 35 8.90 3.65 -11.80
C GLY A 35 7.71 3.33 -12.69
N GLN A 36 6.51 3.25 -12.11
CA GLN A 36 5.27 2.91 -12.83
C GLN A 36 4.15 3.85 -12.40
N ILE A 37 3.27 4.21 -13.35
CA ILE A 37 2.06 5.00 -13.08
C ILE A 37 0.85 4.17 -13.49
N TYR A 38 0.01 3.88 -12.50
CA TYR A 38 -1.32 3.31 -12.68
C TYR A 38 -2.34 4.44 -12.68
N LYS A 39 -3.30 4.39 -13.61
CA LYS A 39 -4.29 5.47 -13.79
C LYS A 39 -5.67 4.92 -13.51
N ALA A 40 -6.50 5.71 -12.82
CA ALA A 40 -7.91 5.45 -12.59
C ALA A 40 -8.72 6.74 -12.75
N GLN A 41 -9.96 6.64 -13.19
CA GLN A 41 -10.80 7.81 -13.48
C GLN A 41 -11.80 8.14 -12.35
N ASN A 42 -11.89 7.29 -11.34
CA ASN A 42 -12.75 7.47 -10.17
C ASN A 42 -12.23 6.63 -9.01
N GLY A 43 -12.77 6.82 -7.82
CA GLY A 43 -12.32 6.10 -6.64
C GLY A 43 -12.60 4.60 -6.68
N GLN A 44 -13.61 4.13 -7.43
CA GLN A 44 -13.90 2.69 -7.55
C GLN A 44 -12.82 1.99 -8.38
N ASP A 45 -12.48 2.54 -9.55
CA ASP A 45 -11.39 2.03 -10.40
C ASP A 45 -10.04 2.15 -9.68
N GLY A 46 -9.87 3.23 -8.88
CA GLY A 46 -8.69 3.44 -8.04
C GLY A 46 -8.52 2.35 -6.99
N LEU A 47 -9.60 1.95 -6.32
CA LEU A 47 -9.58 0.87 -5.32
C LEU A 47 -9.28 -0.49 -5.96
N GLU A 48 -9.85 -0.77 -7.13
CA GLU A 48 -9.56 -1.97 -7.90
C GLU A 48 -8.09 -2.00 -8.32
N SER A 49 -7.58 -0.91 -8.90
CA SER A 49 -6.18 -0.78 -9.29
C SER A 49 -5.24 -0.92 -8.09
N PHE A 50 -5.59 -0.36 -6.93
CA PHE A 50 -4.83 -0.53 -5.69
C PHE A 50 -4.78 -2.00 -5.26
N SER A 51 -5.90 -2.71 -5.36
CA SER A 51 -5.96 -4.14 -5.00
C SER A 51 -5.20 -5.04 -5.97
N GLU A 52 -5.07 -4.64 -7.23
CA GLU A 52 -4.43 -5.43 -8.28
C GLU A 52 -2.93 -5.18 -8.43
N ASN A 53 -2.43 -4.04 -7.97
CA ASN A 53 -1.06 -3.61 -8.21
C ASN A 53 -0.35 -3.28 -6.89
N ASP A 54 0.97 -3.35 -6.93
CA ASP A 54 1.82 -2.93 -5.80
C ASP A 54 2.00 -1.41 -5.88
N ILE A 55 1.23 -0.68 -5.08
CA ILE A 55 1.21 0.79 -5.06
C ILE A 55 2.00 1.28 -3.86
N ASP A 56 2.94 2.19 -4.11
CA ASP A 56 3.79 2.81 -3.08
C ASP A 56 3.25 4.17 -2.62
N VAL A 57 2.49 4.86 -3.47
CA VAL A 57 1.84 6.14 -3.16
C VAL A 57 0.60 6.35 -4.02
N ILE A 58 -0.44 6.90 -3.42
CA ILE A 58 -1.68 7.26 -4.11
C ILE A 58 -1.73 8.79 -4.23
N ILE A 59 -2.04 9.28 -5.43
CA ILE A 59 -2.33 10.68 -5.72
C ILE A 59 -3.77 10.72 -6.23
N THR A 60 -4.65 11.44 -5.56
CA THR A 60 -6.07 11.44 -5.91
C THR A 60 -6.68 12.83 -5.81
N ASP A 61 -7.58 13.18 -6.73
CA ASP A 61 -8.50 14.29 -6.48
C ASP A 61 -9.46 13.89 -5.35
N ILE A 62 -9.95 14.88 -4.62
CA ILE A 62 -10.96 14.68 -3.58
C ILE A 62 -12.34 14.47 -4.23
N ASN A 63 -12.70 15.34 -5.16
CA ASN A 63 -14.02 15.40 -5.76
C ASN A 63 -14.00 14.72 -7.13
N MET A 64 -14.49 13.51 -7.19
CA MET A 64 -14.61 12.74 -8.43
C MET A 64 -16.01 12.14 -8.55
N THR A 65 -16.40 11.83 -9.77
CA THR A 65 -17.65 11.11 -10.06
C THR A 65 -17.63 9.69 -9.48
N GLN A 66 -18.79 9.07 -9.27
CA GLN A 66 -19.02 7.73 -8.71
C GLN A 66 -18.52 7.57 -7.27
N MET A 67 -17.22 7.53 -7.03
CA MET A 67 -16.62 7.44 -5.70
C MET A 67 -15.58 8.54 -5.53
N SER A 68 -15.74 9.35 -4.46
CA SER A 68 -14.78 10.41 -4.13
C SER A 68 -13.43 9.84 -3.67
N GLY A 69 -12.35 10.63 -3.82
CA GLY A 69 -11.02 10.25 -3.35
C GLY A 69 -10.97 10.00 -1.85
N THR A 70 -11.74 10.74 -1.05
CA THR A 70 -11.84 10.53 0.41
C THR A 70 -12.53 9.22 0.76
N THR A 71 -13.58 8.83 0.03
CA THR A 71 -14.25 7.55 0.23
C THR A 71 -13.35 6.38 -0.16
N MET A 72 -12.65 6.50 -1.30
CA MET A 72 -11.64 5.53 -1.72
C MET A 72 -10.55 5.39 -0.65
N ALA A 73 -10.02 6.51 -0.18
CA ALA A 73 -8.95 6.51 0.81
C ALA A 73 -9.34 5.83 2.13
N LYS A 74 -10.57 6.00 2.61
CA LYS A 74 -11.08 5.27 3.78
C LYS A 74 -11.07 3.76 3.56
N ARG A 75 -11.52 3.28 2.39
CA ARG A 75 -11.48 1.86 2.04
C ARG A 75 -10.05 1.33 1.86
N VAL A 76 -9.15 2.15 1.29
CA VAL A 76 -7.72 1.80 1.22
C VAL A 76 -7.14 1.63 2.62
N ARG A 77 -7.53 2.45 3.61
CA ARG A 77 -7.07 2.33 5.00
C ARG A 77 -7.51 1.03 5.68
N GLU A 78 -8.64 0.45 5.29
CA GLU A 78 -9.07 -0.87 5.75
C GLU A 78 -8.14 -1.98 5.22
N LEU A 79 -7.50 -1.76 4.07
CA LEU A 79 -6.58 -2.71 3.44
C LEU A 79 -5.11 -2.44 3.80
N ASP A 80 -4.72 -1.18 3.85
CA ASP A 80 -3.36 -0.71 4.16
C ASP A 80 -3.40 0.64 4.89
N GLU A 81 -3.05 0.64 6.17
CA GLU A 81 -3.01 1.84 7.01
C GLU A 81 -1.83 2.78 6.64
N ARG A 82 -0.86 2.32 5.83
CA ARG A 82 0.44 2.98 5.68
C ARG A 82 0.71 3.58 4.32
N VAL A 83 0.09 3.09 3.24
CA VAL A 83 0.35 3.65 1.91
C VAL A 83 0.10 5.16 1.95
N PRO A 84 1.07 6.01 1.56
CA PRO A 84 0.87 7.44 1.56
C PRO A 84 -0.22 7.83 0.57
N ILE A 85 -1.10 8.74 0.98
CA ILE A 85 -2.15 9.30 0.11
C ILE A 85 -1.94 10.81 0.01
N ILE A 86 -1.85 11.31 -1.20
CA ILE A 86 -1.76 12.75 -1.51
C ILE A 86 -3.06 13.15 -2.16
N PHE A 87 -3.84 13.96 -1.46
CA PHE A 87 -5.03 14.58 -2.01
C PHE A 87 -4.66 15.82 -2.79
N ILE A 88 -5.16 15.93 -4.01
CA ILE A 88 -5.08 17.14 -4.82
C ILE A 88 -6.46 17.78 -4.82
N THR A 89 -6.56 19.08 -4.51
CA THR A 89 -7.84 19.76 -4.43
C THR A 89 -7.78 21.20 -4.93
N ALA A 90 -8.84 21.63 -5.62
CA ALA A 90 -9.04 23.03 -6.00
C ALA A 90 -9.81 23.83 -4.93
N TYR A 91 -10.48 23.16 -3.97
CA TYR A 91 -11.44 23.75 -3.05
C TYR A 91 -10.96 23.82 -1.61
N ASP A 92 -11.29 24.95 -0.96
CA ASP A 92 -10.99 25.27 0.44
C ASP A 92 -12.22 25.09 1.35
N THR A 93 -13.13 24.16 1.04
CA THR A 93 -14.24 23.93 1.97
C THR A 93 -13.72 23.19 3.20
N ASP A 94 -13.99 23.76 4.38
CA ASP A 94 -13.54 23.22 5.67
C ASP A 94 -13.92 21.75 5.87
N GLU A 95 -15.04 21.30 5.32
CA GLU A 95 -15.53 19.92 5.43
C GLU A 95 -14.67 18.92 4.63
N ASN A 96 -14.27 19.27 3.42
CA ASN A 96 -13.38 18.41 2.60
C ASN A 96 -11.96 18.36 3.17
N LEU A 97 -11.47 19.48 3.69
CA LEU A 97 -10.21 19.56 4.41
C LEU A 97 -10.22 18.69 5.67
N GLN A 98 -11.25 18.80 6.51
CA GLN A 98 -11.37 18.00 7.72
C GLN A 98 -11.48 16.49 7.42
N ASN A 99 -12.26 16.13 6.40
CA ASN A 99 -12.39 14.72 5.99
C ASN A 99 -11.08 14.13 5.47
N SER A 100 -10.26 14.89 4.75
CA SER A 100 -8.97 14.43 4.24
C SER A 100 -7.90 14.39 5.33
N LEU A 101 -7.86 15.36 6.24
CA LEU A 101 -6.90 15.43 7.36
C LEU A 101 -7.15 14.35 8.41
N ASN A 102 -8.38 13.85 8.54
CA ASN A 102 -8.72 12.75 9.45
C ASN A 102 -8.28 11.37 8.92
N ILE A 103 -7.81 11.28 7.68
CA ILE A 103 -7.28 10.04 7.11
C ILE A 103 -5.80 9.94 7.46
N GLN A 104 -5.43 8.92 8.21
CA GLN A 104 -4.03 8.69 8.61
C GLN A 104 -3.10 8.62 7.39
N ASN A 105 -1.87 9.10 7.57
CA ASN A 105 -0.82 9.09 6.55
C ASN A 105 -1.26 9.72 5.21
N SER A 106 -2.02 10.81 5.28
CA SER A 106 -2.43 11.60 4.13
C SER A 106 -1.81 12.99 4.15
N ASN A 107 -1.65 13.55 2.97
CA ASN A 107 -1.17 14.91 2.72
C ASN A 107 -2.11 15.60 1.73
N LEU A 108 -2.15 16.92 1.78
CA LEU A 108 -2.97 17.73 0.90
C LEU A 108 -2.11 18.65 0.05
N LEU A 109 -2.35 18.65 -1.25
CA LEU A 109 -1.73 19.55 -2.22
C LEU A 109 -2.82 20.40 -2.89
N LYS A 110 -2.78 21.71 -2.67
CA LYS A 110 -3.76 22.63 -3.21
C LYS A 110 -3.43 23.02 -4.66
N LYS A 111 -4.42 22.98 -5.54
CA LYS A 111 -4.35 23.52 -6.90
C LYS A 111 -4.46 25.09 -6.85
N PRO A 112 -3.68 25.87 -7.61
CA PRO A 112 -2.65 25.43 -8.54
C PRO A 112 -1.33 25.12 -7.82
N PHE A 113 -0.60 24.12 -8.33
CA PHE A 113 0.73 23.71 -7.86
C PHE A 113 1.66 23.50 -9.05
N ASP A 114 2.96 23.61 -8.82
CA ASP A 114 3.98 23.30 -9.80
C ASP A 114 4.52 21.86 -9.68
N LYS A 115 5.28 21.45 -10.68
CA LYS A 115 5.91 20.13 -10.71
C LYS A 115 6.79 19.86 -9.49
N GLN A 116 7.54 20.86 -9.04
CA GLN A 116 8.48 20.69 -7.95
C GLN A 116 7.76 20.46 -6.62
N GLN A 117 6.65 21.16 -6.39
CA GLN A 117 5.78 20.96 -5.22
C GLN A 117 5.23 19.55 -5.18
N LEU A 118 4.74 19.03 -6.31
CA LEU A 118 4.22 17.66 -6.39
C LEU A 118 5.32 16.63 -6.10
N LEU A 119 6.49 16.75 -6.71
CA LEU A 119 7.61 15.81 -6.49
C LEU A 119 8.13 15.87 -5.05
N ILE A 120 8.22 17.05 -4.44
CA ILE A 120 8.60 17.20 -3.03
C ILE A 120 7.54 16.56 -2.12
N MET A 121 6.25 16.75 -2.43
CA MET A 121 5.17 16.15 -1.65
C MET A 121 5.25 14.62 -1.69
N ILE A 122 5.47 14.03 -2.87
CA ILE A 122 5.65 12.57 -3.01
C ILE A 122 6.86 12.12 -2.17
N LEU A 123 7.99 12.81 -2.30
CA LEU A 123 9.20 12.48 -1.56
C LEU A 123 8.99 12.55 -0.05
N MET A 124 8.32 13.59 0.44
CA MET A 124 8.01 13.74 1.87
C MET A 124 7.03 12.68 2.35
N ALA A 125 5.96 12.42 1.60
CA ALA A 125 4.95 11.43 1.94
C ALA A 125 5.56 10.02 2.03
N THR A 126 6.38 9.65 1.06
CA THR A 126 7.04 8.34 1.03
C THR A 126 8.17 8.23 2.08
N LYS A 127 8.91 9.30 2.37
CA LYS A 127 9.91 9.32 3.46
C LYS A 127 9.27 9.31 4.85
N ASN A 128 8.14 9.94 5.05
CA ASN A 128 7.43 9.91 6.34
C ASN A 128 6.79 8.54 6.59
N GLY A 129 6.34 7.86 5.55
CA GLY A 129 6.03 6.42 5.60
C GLY A 129 7.30 5.58 5.87
N ALA A 130 8.46 6.04 5.40
CA ALA A 130 9.77 5.41 5.55
C ALA A 130 10.43 5.60 6.92
N LYS A 131 9.99 6.58 7.73
CA LYS A 131 10.60 6.86 9.06
C LYS A 131 10.52 5.70 10.05
N THR A 132 9.92 4.61 9.67
CA THR A 132 10.01 3.33 10.37
C THR A 132 10.20 2.16 9.41
N SER A 133 11.15 2.22 8.48
CA SER A 133 11.64 0.99 7.86
C SER A 133 12.43 0.17 8.91
N LYS A 134 11.80 -0.08 10.05
CA LYS A 134 12.19 -1.19 10.90
C LYS A 134 11.78 -2.42 10.10
N ARG A 135 12.77 -3.07 9.52
CA ARG A 135 12.60 -4.47 9.12
C ARG A 135 11.94 -5.15 10.30
N LEU A 136 10.74 -5.65 10.09
CA LEU A 136 10.03 -6.37 11.11
C LEU A 136 10.87 -7.63 11.40
N ASN A 137 11.42 -7.72 12.59
CA ASN A 137 12.08 -8.95 13.03
C ASN A 137 11.01 -10.03 13.17
N LEU A 138 11.15 -11.11 12.42
CA LEU A 138 10.22 -12.23 12.45
C LEU A 138 10.72 -13.39 13.35
N GLY A 139 11.88 -13.22 14.01
CA GLY A 139 12.53 -14.27 14.78
C GLY A 139 13.34 -15.24 13.91
N ARG A 140 14.19 -16.06 14.57
CA ARG A 140 15.00 -17.13 13.95
C ARG A 140 15.84 -16.66 12.75
N GLY A 141 16.34 -15.41 12.77
CA GLY A 141 17.12 -14.81 11.69
C GLY A 141 16.30 -14.34 10.48
N PHE A 142 14.97 -14.42 10.55
CA PHE A 142 14.09 -13.88 9.52
C PHE A 142 13.74 -12.43 9.81
N SER A 143 13.68 -11.62 8.74
CA SER A 143 13.18 -10.25 8.81
C SER A 143 12.40 -9.91 7.54
N TYR A 144 11.40 -9.05 7.68
CA TYR A 144 10.55 -8.63 6.58
C TYR A 144 10.59 -7.10 6.44
N ASP A 145 10.98 -6.66 5.26
CA ASP A 145 10.87 -5.25 4.88
C ASP A 145 9.44 -5.01 4.41
N THR A 146 8.67 -4.29 5.22
CA THR A 146 7.26 -4.01 4.90
C THR A 146 7.11 -3.02 3.75
N GLN A 147 8.13 -2.23 3.43
CA GLN A 147 8.14 -1.26 2.35
C GLN A 147 8.53 -1.91 1.02
N GLY A 148 9.70 -2.54 1.00
CA GLY A 148 10.19 -3.26 -0.18
C GLY A 148 9.49 -4.60 -0.40
N ARG A 149 8.58 -5.02 0.53
CA ARG A 149 7.89 -6.32 0.52
C ARG A 149 8.82 -7.51 0.35
N LEU A 150 10.02 -7.39 0.93
CA LEU A 150 11.09 -8.37 0.80
C LEU A 150 11.25 -9.16 2.10
N LEU A 151 11.27 -10.47 1.98
CA LEU A 151 11.59 -11.39 3.07
C LEU A 151 13.09 -11.70 3.03
N TYR A 152 13.72 -11.66 4.20
CA TYR A 152 15.13 -12.00 4.37
C TYR A 152 15.30 -13.12 5.40
N LYS A 153 16.31 -13.94 5.17
CA LYS A 153 16.91 -14.80 6.19
C LYS A 153 18.34 -14.33 6.37
N GLU A 154 18.67 -13.85 7.57
CA GLU A 154 19.93 -13.16 7.84
C GLU A 154 20.10 -11.95 6.89
N SER A 155 20.99 -12.01 5.91
CA SER A 155 21.16 -10.94 4.90
C SER A 155 20.74 -11.38 3.49
N LYS A 156 20.20 -12.60 3.33
CA LYS A 156 19.82 -13.16 2.02
C LYS A 156 18.33 -12.98 1.76
N THR A 157 17.99 -12.44 0.60
CA THR A 157 16.59 -12.30 0.16
C THR A 157 15.99 -13.67 -0.16
N ILE A 158 14.77 -13.91 0.34
CA ILE A 158 13.97 -15.11 0.01
C ILE A 158 12.95 -14.71 -1.05
N VAL A 159 12.98 -15.41 -2.17
CA VAL A 159 12.06 -15.15 -3.29
C VAL A 159 10.67 -15.66 -2.93
N LEU A 160 9.69 -14.76 -2.97
CA LEU A 160 8.27 -15.06 -2.82
C LEU A 160 7.56 -14.89 -4.17
N THR A 161 6.56 -15.72 -4.43
CA THR A 161 5.61 -15.47 -5.51
C THR A 161 4.74 -14.26 -5.15
N ARG A 162 4.08 -13.64 -6.13
CA ARG A 162 3.24 -12.45 -5.92
C ARG A 162 2.15 -12.68 -4.85
N THR A 163 1.47 -13.82 -4.87
CA THR A 163 0.44 -14.15 -3.87
C THR A 163 1.05 -14.40 -2.49
N GLU A 164 2.21 -15.08 -2.40
CA GLU A 164 2.93 -15.28 -1.13
C GLU A 164 3.38 -13.93 -0.54
N GLN A 165 3.86 -13.01 -1.38
CA GLN A 165 4.29 -11.67 -0.97
C GLN A 165 3.12 -10.86 -0.41
N ARG A 166 1.97 -10.85 -1.10
CA ARG A 166 0.75 -10.19 -0.63
C ARG A 166 0.25 -10.79 0.68
N LEU A 167 0.21 -12.13 0.76
CA LEU A 167 -0.25 -12.82 1.95
C LEU A 167 0.67 -12.56 3.16
N LEU A 168 1.99 -12.61 2.98
CA LEU A 168 2.93 -12.27 4.04
C LEU A 168 2.80 -10.79 4.43
N HIS A 169 2.60 -9.90 3.44
CA HIS A 169 2.47 -8.47 3.68
C HIS A 169 1.25 -8.15 4.55
N ILE A 170 0.05 -8.63 4.19
CA ILE A 170 -1.16 -8.37 4.99
C ILE A 170 -1.03 -8.91 6.42
N LEU A 171 -0.38 -10.05 6.61
CA LEU A 171 -0.10 -10.60 7.93
C LEU A 171 0.92 -9.75 8.70
N ALA A 172 1.95 -9.24 8.03
CA ALA A 172 3.01 -8.45 8.64
C ALA A 172 2.55 -7.06 9.11
N ILE A 173 1.74 -6.38 8.31
CA ILE A 173 1.19 -5.06 8.68
C ILE A 173 0.15 -5.17 9.80
N ASN A 174 -0.51 -6.32 9.94
CA ASN A 174 -1.45 -6.63 11.01
C ASN A 174 -0.83 -7.57 12.08
N LYS A 175 0.48 -7.45 12.31
CA LYS A 175 1.17 -8.30 13.28
C LYS A 175 0.43 -8.34 14.62
N GLU A 176 0.40 -9.50 15.26
CA GLU A 176 -0.28 -9.77 16.52
C GLU A 176 -1.82 -9.64 16.49
N ARG A 177 -2.41 -9.25 15.35
CA ARG A 177 -3.85 -9.24 15.12
C ARG A 177 -4.27 -10.41 14.23
N VAL A 178 -5.52 -10.80 14.33
CA VAL A 178 -6.10 -11.81 13.43
C VAL A 178 -6.46 -11.15 12.11
N VAL A 179 -5.93 -11.69 11.02
CA VAL A 179 -6.33 -11.32 9.65
C VAL A 179 -7.40 -12.31 9.23
N SER A 180 -8.61 -11.83 9.02
CA SER A 180 -9.76 -12.67 8.65
C SER A 180 -9.60 -13.26 7.25
N PHE A 181 -10.36 -14.32 6.95
CA PHE A 181 -10.38 -14.91 5.61
C PHE A 181 -10.80 -13.88 4.56
N ASP A 182 -11.79 -13.04 4.84
CA ASP A 182 -12.25 -11.99 3.93
C ASP A 182 -11.15 -10.95 3.64
N MET A 183 -10.40 -10.53 4.67
CA MET A 183 -9.24 -9.65 4.48
C MET A 183 -8.17 -10.31 3.62
N ILE A 184 -7.91 -11.59 3.84
CA ILE A 184 -6.94 -12.36 3.06
C ILE A 184 -7.38 -12.46 1.60
N GLU A 185 -8.64 -12.79 1.33
CA GLU A 185 -9.18 -12.87 -0.02
C GLU A 185 -9.12 -11.53 -0.75
N ASN A 186 -9.58 -10.48 -0.09
CA ASN A 186 -9.58 -9.14 -0.66
C ASN A 186 -8.16 -8.66 -1.00
N PHE A 187 -7.20 -8.88 -0.13
CA PHE A 187 -5.84 -8.38 -0.34
C PHE A 187 -4.97 -9.31 -1.20
N ALA A 188 -4.94 -10.61 -0.90
CA ALA A 188 -4.01 -11.52 -1.57
C ALA A 188 -4.56 -12.08 -2.91
N TRP A 189 -5.89 -12.12 -3.07
CA TRP A 189 -6.57 -12.61 -4.28
C TRP A 189 -7.39 -11.55 -5.00
N ASN A 190 -7.24 -10.26 -4.66
CA ASN A 190 -7.94 -9.14 -5.33
C ASN A 190 -9.48 -9.29 -5.28
N GLY A 191 -10.02 -9.69 -4.16
CA GLY A 191 -11.45 -9.93 -4.00
C GLY A 191 -11.98 -11.16 -4.75
N LYS A 192 -11.12 -11.94 -5.41
CA LYS A 192 -11.53 -13.22 -5.98
C LYS A 192 -11.66 -14.26 -4.87
N VAL A 193 -12.75 -15.02 -4.90
CA VAL A 193 -12.99 -16.08 -3.92
C VAL A 193 -11.86 -17.10 -3.97
N ALA A 194 -11.19 -17.29 -2.85
CA ALA A 194 -10.19 -18.32 -2.67
C ALA A 194 -10.72 -19.37 -1.68
N SER A 195 -10.69 -20.65 -2.04
CA SER A 195 -11.10 -21.70 -1.11
C SER A 195 -10.20 -21.71 0.15
N PHE A 196 -10.75 -22.08 1.29
CA PHE A 196 -9.97 -22.25 2.53
C PHE A 196 -8.75 -23.16 2.32
N GLU A 197 -8.87 -24.15 1.47
CA GLU A 197 -7.77 -25.06 1.11
C GLU A 197 -6.68 -24.32 0.34
N THR A 198 -7.05 -23.45 -0.61
CA THR A 198 -6.10 -22.60 -1.34
C THR A 198 -5.32 -21.71 -0.39
N ILE A 199 -6.02 -20.99 0.50
CA ILE A 199 -5.38 -20.11 1.49
C ILE A 199 -4.44 -20.92 2.39
N ARG A 200 -4.88 -22.07 2.90
CA ARG A 200 -4.08 -22.97 3.72
C ARG A 200 -2.81 -23.44 3.01
N ASN A 201 -2.89 -23.75 1.72
CA ASN A 201 -1.75 -24.18 0.94
C ASN A 201 -0.70 -23.07 0.81
N TYR A 202 -1.11 -21.82 0.59
CA TYR A 202 -0.21 -20.68 0.56
C TYR A 202 0.40 -20.37 1.94
N ILE A 203 -0.38 -20.48 3.01
CA ILE A 203 0.14 -20.37 4.39
C ILE A 203 1.21 -21.43 4.64
N ASN A 204 0.98 -22.67 4.22
CA ASN A 204 1.97 -23.75 4.38
C ASN A 204 3.24 -23.48 3.55
N LYS A 205 3.13 -22.93 2.34
CA LYS A 205 4.30 -22.50 1.56
C LYS A 205 5.09 -21.40 2.27
N LEU A 206 4.44 -20.42 2.87
CA LEU A 206 5.12 -19.39 3.67
C LEU A 206 5.80 -20.00 4.90
N ARG A 207 5.14 -20.92 5.61
CA ARG A 207 5.72 -21.64 6.75
C ARG A 207 6.96 -22.46 6.35
N THR A 208 6.97 -23.06 5.17
CA THR A 208 8.14 -23.79 4.65
C THR A 208 9.29 -22.83 4.33
N LYS A 209 9.00 -21.64 3.84
CA LYS A 209 10.00 -20.61 3.53
C LYS A 209 10.49 -19.84 4.76
N THR A 210 9.77 -19.93 5.87
CA THR A 210 10.09 -19.31 7.15
C THR A 210 10.17 -20.38 8.25
N TYR A 211 9.19 -20.42 9.13
CA TYR A 211 9.02 -21.48 10.12
C TYR A 211 7.54 -21.59 10.54
N THR A 212 7.16 -22.78 11.02
CA THR A 212 5.74 -23.13 11.21
C THR A 212 5.03 -22.23 12.23
N GLN A 213 5.72 -21.83 13.30
CA GLN A 213 5.14 -21.08 14.42
C GLN A 213 4.90 -19.61 14.07
N LEU A 214 5.54 -19.07 12.99
CA LEU A 214 5.41 -17.68 12.60
C LEU A 214 3.96 -17.30 12.25
N ILE A 215 3.23 -18.22 11.60
CA ILE A 215 1.85 -17.97 11.19
C ILE A 215 0.94 -18.95 11.91
N LYS A 216 0.17 -18.45 12.89
CA LYS A 216 -0.78 -19.24 13.66
C LYS A 216 -2.15 -19.24 13.02
N ASN A 217 -2.82 -20.39 13.01
CA ASN A 217 -4.22 -20.50 12.63
C ASN A 217 -5.09 -20.09 13.81
N VAL A 218 -6.08 -19.22 13.58
CA VAL A 218 -7.12 -18.88 14.55
C VAL A 218 -8.41 -19.49 14.04
N GLN A 219 -8.82 -20.57 14.68
CA GLN A 219 -9.93 -21.44 14.23
C GLN A 219 -11.20 -20.63 13.91
N GLY A 220 -11.73 -20.79 12.72
CA GLY A 220 -12.95 -20.14 12.25
C GLY A 220 -12.80 -18.65 11.91
N LEU A 221 -11.68 -18.00 12.20
CA LEU A 221 -11.50 -16.57 12.02
C LEU A 221 -10.49 -16.22 10.92
N GLY A 222 -9.33 -16.90 10.87
CA GLY A 222 -8.29 -16.58 9.92
C GLY A 222 -6.90 -16.96 10.41
N TYR A 223 -5.92 -16.11 10.09
CA TYR A 223 -4.52 -16.33 10.47
C TYR A 223 -3.93 -15.11 11.19
N LYS A 224 -2.93 -15.37 12.02
CA LYS A 224 -2.22 -14.35 12.79
C LYS A 224 -0.72 -14.56 12.62
N LEU A 225 0.02 -13.47 12.33
CA LEU A 225 1.47 -13.50 12.42
C LEU A 225 1.85 -13.34 13.89
N SER A 226 2.51 -14.32 14.46
CA SER A 226 2.95 -14.34 15.85
C SER A 226 4.46 -14.28 15.88
N LEU A 227 4.98 -13.23 16.46
CA LEU A 227 6.42 -13.10 16.70
C LEU A 227 6.73 -13.92 17.97
N ASP A 228 7.70 -14.81 17.90
CA ASP A 228 8.24 -15.40 19.12
C ASP A 228 8.97 -14.26 19.87
N ASP A 229 8.49 -13.89 21.03
CA ASP A 229 9.27 -13.10 21.97
C ASP A 229 10.47 -13.99 22.35
N GLU A 230 11.62 -13.71 21.75
CA GLU A 230 12.87 -14.27 22.25
C GLU A 230 13.09 -13.70 23.66
N ALA A 231 12.93 -14.54 24.67
CA ALA A 231 13.41 -14.32 26.02
C ALA A 231 14.94 -14.26 26.02
#